data_9f7c3f825fd178ffe9b966821d567cc6
#
_entry.id   9f7c3f825fd178ffe9b966821d567cc6
#
_cell.length_a   1.000
_cell.length_b   1.000
_cell.length_c   1.000
_cell.angle_alpha   90.00
_cell.angle_beta   90.00
_cell.angle_gamma   90.00
#
_symmetry.space_group_name_H-M   'P 1'
#
loop_
_entity.id
_entity.type
_entity.pdbx_description
1 polymer ?
#
loop_
_entity_poly.entity_id
_entity_poly.type
_entity_poly.pdbx_seq_one_letter_code
_entity_poly.pdbx_strand_id
1 'polypeptide(L)'
;EKGVITGCLRISKESVFTGLNNLENDSVLHTRYADSFGFTEDEVKAMLAYYDLAAELPEVKRWYDGYLFNETEIYNPWSILKYVNDRKDKVTKFALPYWSNTSSNSIIREMVGEADQKAKADLETLINGGTIEKPVHEDITYGDIHQSQDNLWNFLFFTGYLKKVGEQKEGNNLKLEMKIPNIEIATIYENSISYWFEQRMKETDRSPLVRALETGDCEAAENFINEQLFQAISYYDYAENFYHGFMAGLLVNIGGYLVRSNRESGNGRPDIVMTESKFRGRAMILELKISDTIQGMEKKCEEAL
;
A
#
# COMPACT_ATOMS: atom_id res chain seq x y z
N GLU A 1 37.00 11.67 21.85
CA GLU A 1 36.35 10.45 21.32
C GLU A 1 35.46 10.84 20.16
N LYS A 2 35.41 9.97 19.12
CA LYS A 2 34.52 10.13 17.98
C LYS A 2 33.43 9.06 18.09
N GLY A 3 32.16 9.45 18.02
CA GLY A 3 31.03 8.54 18.02
C GLY A 3 30.19 8.71 16.74
N VAL A 4 29.64 7.63 16.24
CA VAL A 4 28.67 7.63 15.14
C VAL A 4 27.37 7.03 15.67
N ILE A 5 26.25 7.74 15.45
CA ILE A 5 24.91 7.30 15.82
C ILE A 5 24.13 7.18 14.53
N THR A 6 23.46 6.05 14.30
CA THR A 6 22.62 5.81 13.12
C THR A 6 21.19 5.51 13.54
N GLY A 7 20.22 5.90 12.71
CA GLY A 7 18.80 5.64 12.94
C GLY A 7 17.96 6.03 11.73
N CYS A 8 16.70 5.60 11.68
CA CYS A 8 15.78 5.95 10.59
C CYS A 8 15.31 7.40 10.68
N LEU A 9 15.16 7.94 11.89
CA LEU A 9 14.79 9.32 12.15
C LEU A 9 15.82 9.97 13.05
N ARG A 10 15.83 11.29 13.01
CA ARG A 10 16.64 12.09 13.92
C ARG A 10 16.22 11.81 15.35
N ILE A 11 17.20 11.60 16.24
CA ILE A 11 16.96 11.49 17.67
C ILE A 11 16.59 12.88 18.18
N SER A 12 15.44 12.99 18.80
CA SER A 12 14.87 14.26 19.22
C SER A 12 15.63 14.94 20.34
N LYS A 13 15.28 16.17 20.54
CA LYS A 13 15.49 17.19 21.58
C LYS A 13 15.68 16.68 23.03
N GLU A 14 15.86 15.39 23.26
CA GLU A 14 16.09 14.86 24.59
C GLU A 14 17.51 15.14 25.12
N SER A 15 17.73 14.93 26.38
CA SER A 15 18.91 15.27 27.16
C SER A 15 20.27 14.86 26.60
N VAL A 16 20.31 13.96 25.63
CA VAL A 16 21.51 13.56 24.90
C VAL A 16 22.15 14.74 24.16
N PHE A 17 21.36 15.72 23.72
CA PHE A 17 21.88 16.89 22.98
C PHE A 17 22.34 18.05 23.86
N THR A 18 21.99 18.08 25.12
CA THR A 18 22.47 19.14 26.05
C THR A 18 23.93 18.97 26.47
N GLY A 19 24.48 17.76 26.25
CA GLY A 19 25.89 17.45 26.58
C GLY A 19 26.79 17.24 25.36
N LEU A 20 26.24 17.14 24.14
CA LEU A 20 26.99 16.92 22.92
C LEU A 20 27.00 18.20 22.07
N ASN A 21 28.13 18.88 22.04
CA ASN A 21 28.34 20.02 21.17
C ASN A 21 28.86 19.53 19.82
N ASN A 22 28.43 20.18 18.71
CA ASN A 22 28.90 19.95 17.34
C ASN A 22 28.49 18.61 16.76
N LEU A 23 27.23 18.18 16.94
CA LEU A 23 26.65 17.08 16.19
C LEU A 23 26.48 17.51 14.73
N GLU A 24 27.08 16.75 13.83
CA GLU A 24 26.85 16.85 12.41
C GLU A 24 25.82 15.80 12.03
N ASN A 25 24.71 16.22 11.39
CA ASN A 25 23.65 15.31 10.98
C ASN A 25 23.67 15.18 9.45
N ASP A 26 23.73 13.96 8.97
CA ASP A 26 23.52 13.62 7.57
C ASP A 26 22.21 12.85 7.43
N SER A 27 21.47 13.12 6.35
CA SER A 27 20.21 12.46 6.03
C SER A 27 20.24 11.89 4.62
N VAL A 28 19.20 11.18 4.23
CA VAL A 28 19.02 10.66 2.85
C VAL A 28 18.95 11.78 1.79
N LEU A 29 18.83 13.03 2.20
CA LEU A 29 18.85 14.18 1.30
C LEU A 29 20.26 14.71 1.05
N HIS A 30 21.26 14.26 1.79
CA HIS A 30 22.63 14.72 1.67
C HIS A 30 23.49 13.80 0.81
N THR A 31 24.48 14.38 0.14
CA THR A 31 25.42 13.63 -0.73
C THR A 31 26.40 12.79 0.08
N ARG A 32 26.75 13.25 1.28
CA ARG A 32 27.72 12.58 2.15
C ARG A 32 27.14 11.22 2.58
N TYR A 33 27.91 10.16 2.42
CA TYR A 33 27.56 8.77 2.75
C TYR A 33 26.34 8.21 2.00
N ALA A 34 25.95 8.80 0.87
CA ALA A 34 24.81 8.34 0.10
C ALA A 34 24.94 6.90 -0.42
N ASP A 35 26.17 6.42 -0.62
CA ASP A 35 26.52 5.06 -1.04
C ASP A 35 26.91 4.12 0.12
N SER A 36 26.84 4.59 1.37
CA SER A 36 27.38 3.84 2.52
C SER A 36 26.32 3.09 3.33
N PHE A 37 25.03 3.32 3.05
CA PHE A 37 23.91 2.73 3.78
C PHE A 37 22.93 2.04 2.81
N GLY A 38 23.32 0.85 2.34
CA GLY A 38 22.58 0.05 1.38
C GLY A 38 23.50 -0.54 0.34
N PHE A 39 22.97 -1.26 -0.63
CA PHE A 39 23.72 -1.77 -1.76
C PHE A 39 23.53 -0.88 -2.98
N THR A 40 24.64 -0.52 -3.63
CA THR A 40 24.63 0.10 -4.95
C THR A 40 24.26 -0.92 -6.04
N GLU A 41 23.85 -0.45 -7.21
CA GLU A 41 23.54 -1.34 -8.34
C GLU A 41 24.73 -2.23 -8.73
N ASP A 42 25.95 -1.70 -8.67
CA ASP A 42 27.15 -2.48 -9.03
C ASP A 42 27.46 -3.59 -8.01
N GLU A 43 27.24 -3.34 -6.73
CA GLU A 43 27.35 -4.38 -5.69
C GLU A 43 26.26 -5.46 -5.85
N VAL A 44 25.03 -5.07 -6.17
CA VAL A 44 23.95 -6.04 -6.45
C VAL A 44 24.28 -6.87 -7.69
N LYS A 45 24.76 -6.26 -8.78
CA LYS A 45 25.20 -6.97 -9.99
C LYS A 45 26.31 -7.97 -9.66
N ALA A 46 27.31 -7.56 -8.91
CA ALA A 46 28.42 -8.43 -8.51
C ALA A 46 27.93 -9.61 -7.66
N MET A 47 27.03 -9.36 -6.72
CA MET A 47 26.41 -10.40 -5.88
C MET A 47 25.59 -11.39 -6.72
N LEU A 48 24.72 -10.92 -7.59
CA LEU A 48 23.91 -11.78 -8.47
C LEU A 48 24.81 -12.61 -9.41
N ALA A 49 25.86 -12.02 -9.95
CA ALA A 49 26.82 -12.75 -10.80
C ALA A 49 27.55 -13.85 -10.03
N TYR A 50 27.95 -13.58 -8.78
CA TYR A 50 28.64 -14.57 -7.93
C TYR A 50 27.79 -15.82 -7.64
N TYR A 51 26.47 -15.67 -7.57
CA TYR A 51 25.53 -16.77 -7.30
C TYR A 51 24.82 -17.31 -8.56
N ASP A 52 25.33 -17.00 -9.77
CA ASP A 52 24.75 -17.41 -11.05
C ASP A 52 23.32 -16.90 -11.29
N LEU A 53 22.96 -15.75 -10.70
CA LEU A 53 21.63 -15.12 -10.78
C LEU A 53 21.63 -13.84 -11.64
N ALA A 54 22.67 -13.59 -12.44
CA ALA A 54 22.82 -12.33 -13.20
C ALA A 54 21.63 -12.02 -14.12
N ALA A 55 20.96 -13.04 -14.66
CA ALA A 55 19.78 -12.90 -15.51
C ALA A 55 18.56 -12.34 -14.75
N GLU A 56 18.56 -12.37 -13.43
CA GLU A 56 17.45 -11.94 -12.57
C GLU A 56 17.49 -10.46 -12.18
N LEU A 57 18.55 -9.73 -12.58
CA LEU A 57 18.70 -8.31 -12.28
C LEU A 57 17.46 -7.47 -12.63
N PRO A 58 16.76 -7.65 -13.76
CA PRO A 58 15.56 -6.87 -14.06
C PRO A 58 14.40 -7.10 -13.06
N GLU A 59 14.25 -8.32 -12.54
CA GLU A 59 13.27 -8.63 -11.51
C GLU A 59 13.66 -8.00 -10.18
N VAL A 60 14.91 -8.16 -9.76
CA VAL A 60 15.49 -7.57 -8.56
C VAL A 60 15.31 -6.05 -8.56
N LYS A 61 15.58 -5.41 -9.71
CA LYS A 61 15.41 -3.96 -9.89
C LYS A 61 13.96 -3.53 -9.68
N ARG A 62 12.99 -4.21 -10.28
CA ARG A 62 11.56 -3.88 -10.10
C ARG A 62 11.07 -4.03 -8.66
N TRP A 63 11.60 -5.04 -7.96
CA TRP A 63 11.11 -5.40 -6.64
C TRP A 63 11.79 -4.64 -5.50
N TYR A 64 13.09 -4.35 -5.59
CA TYR A 64 13.90 -3.93 -4.43
C TYR A 64 14.72 -2.67 -4.64
N ASP A 65 14.72 -2.13 -5.86
CA ASP A 65 15.40 -0.87 -6.19
C ASP A 65 14.54 0.34 -5.82
N GLY A 66 15.14 1.52 -5.96
CA GLY A 66 14.42 2.77 -5.99
C GLY A 66 14.47 3.58 -4.69
N TYR A 67 15.31 3.21 -3.74
CA TYR A 67 15.65 4.12 -2.65
C TYR A 67 16.68 5.12 -3.17
N LEU A 68 16.35 6.40 -3.12
CA LEU A 68 17.21 7.46 -3.63
C LEU A 68 17.82 8.24 -2.46
N PHE A 69 19.12 8.04 -2.20
CA PHE A 69 19.86 8.82 -1.22
C PHE A 69 20.55 9.97 -1.96
N ASN A 70 20.00 11.17 -1.82
CA ASN A 70 20.26 12.31 -2.68
C ASN A 70 20.08 11.96 -4.17
N GLU A 71 21.15 11.63 -4.90
CA GLU A 71 21.13 11.22 -6.33
C GLU A 71 21.59 9.77 -6.53
N THR A 72 21.93 9.04 -5.45
CA THR A 72 22.44 7.67 -5.51
C THR A 72 21.31 6.67 -5.33
N GLU A 73 21.08 5.81 -6.31
CA GLU A 73 20.13 4.68 -6.19
C GLU A 73 20.71 3.60 -5.27
N ILE A 74 19.91 3.20 -4.29
CA ILE A 74 20.30 2.25 -3.25
C ILE A 74 19.23 1.17 -3.14
N TYR A 75 19.68 -0.07 -2.98
CA TYR A 75 18.86 -1.24 -2.71
C TYR A 75 18.81 -1.55 -1.22
N ASN A 76 17.68 -2.02 -0.73
CA ASN A 76 17.57 -2.50 0.65
C ASN A 76 18.41 -3.79 0.83
N PRO A 77 19.44 -3.78 1.68
CA PRO A 77 20.32 -4.95 1.86
C PRO A 77 19.57 -6.18 2.35
N TRP A 78 18.59 -6.00 3.23
CA TRP A 78 17.79 -7.12 3.76
C TRP A 78 17.05 -7.86 2.65
N SER A 79 16.36 -7.12 1.79
CA SER A 79 15.57 -7.71 0.71
C SER A 79 16.45 -8.40 -0.32
N ILE A 80 17.58 -7.78 -0.69
CA ILE A 80 18.54 -8.37 -1.62
C ILE A 80 19.15 -9.66 -1.05
N LEU A 81 19.64 -9.65 0.19
CA LEU A 81 20.22 -10.83 0.82
C LEU A 81 19.22 -11.98 0.96
N LYS A 82 17.98 -11.68 1.32
CA LYS A 82 16.92 -12.68 1.40
C LYS A 82 16.59 -13.26 0.03
N TYR A 83 16.43 -12.40 -0.97
CA TYR A 83 16.19 -12.84 -2.34
C TYR A 83 17.29 -13.80 -2.82
N VAL A 84 18.55 -13.39 -2.72
CA VAL A 84 19.69 -14.20 -3.17
C VAL A 84 19.73 -15.55 -2.44
N ASN A 85 19.53 -15.57 -1.12
CA ASN A 85 19.50 -16.82 -0.36
C ASN A 85 18.36 -17.74 -0.80
N ASP A 86 17.16 -17.23 -0.94
CA ASP A 86 16.00 -18.03 -1.34
C ASP A 86 16.13 -18.56 -2.76
N ARG A 87 16.73 -17.78 -3.67
CA ARG A 87 17.00 -18.21 -5.05
C ARG A 87 18.11 -19.26 -5.12
N LYS A 88 19.22 -19.02 -4.43
CA LYS A 88 20.36 -19.95 -4.33
C LYS A 88 19.92 -21.31 -3.76
N ASP A 89 19.14 -21.29 -2.68
CA ASP A 89 18.69 -22.48 -1.96
C ASP A 89 17.41 -23.09 -2.59
N LYS A 90 16.92 -22.51 -3.71
CA LYS A 90 15.71 -22.93 -4.44
C LYS A 90 14.44 -22.98 -3.57
N VAL A 91 14.35 -22.11 -2.58
CA VAL A 91 13.18 -21.98 -1.69
C VAL A 91 11.99 -21.41 -2.46
N THR A 92 12.23 -20.41 -3.31
CA THR A 92 11.21 -19.83 -4.19
C THR A 92 11.73 -19.59 -5.59
N LYS A 93 10.79 -19.51 -6.55
CA LYS A 93 11.08 -19.09 -7.93
C LYS A 93 10.73 -17.63 -8.20
N PHE A 94 10.15 -16.94 -7.23
CA PHE A 94 9.59 -15.59 -7.37
C PHE A 94 10.19 -14.67 -6.34
N ALA A 95 10.24 -13.38 -6.66
CA ALA A 95 10.51 -12.32 -5.71
C ALA A 95 9.35 -12.23 -4.68
N LEU A 96 9.68 -11.93 -3.43
CA LEU A 96 8.73 -11.83 -2.33
C LEU A 96 8.93 -10.51 -1.57
N PRO A 97 7.90 -9.99 -0.89
CA PRO A 97 8.02 -8.77 -0.08
C PRO A 97 8.71 -9.08 1.27
N TYR A 98 10.02 -9.28 1.25
CA TYR A 98 10.81 -9.68 2.42
C TYR A 98 10.79 -8.65 3.55
N TRP A 99 10.75 -7.37 3.21
CA TRP A 99 10.73 -6.31 4.21
C TRP A 99 9.40 -6.23 4.97
N SER A 100 8.32 -6.68 4.37
CA SER A 100 6.99 -6.71 5.00
C SER A 100 6.95 -7.49 6.31
N ASN A 101 7.87 -8.43 6.51
CA ASN A 101 7.94 -9.30 7.68
C ASN A 101 8.90 -8.80 8.77
N THR A 102 9.62 -7.70 8.55
CA THR A 102 10.68 -7.22 9.46
C THR A 102 10.28 -6.01 10.28
N SER A 103 9.36 -5.20 9.80
CA SER A 103 8.83 -4.03 10.50
C SER A 103 7.34 -4.22 10.79
N SER A 104 6.86 -3.66 11.90
CA SER A 104 5.42 -3.53 12.07
C SER A 104 4.93 -2.48 11.07
N ASN A 105 4.28 -2.93 10.01
CA ASN A 105 3.64 -2.03 9.03
C ASN A 105 2.40 -1.34 9.63
N SER A 106 2.33 -1.23 10.96
CA SER A 106 1.27 -0.55 11.69
C SER A 106 1.11 0.88 11.26
N ILE A 107 2.21 1.57 10.97
CA ILE A 107 2.17 2.99 10.58
C ILE A 107 1.36 3.23 9.30
N ILE A 108 1.47 2.35 8.30
CA ILE A 108 0.64 2.45 7.09
C ILE A 108 -0.84 2.20 7.42
N ARG A 109 -1.13 1.24 8.32
CA ARG A 109 -2.51 0.94 8.74
C ARG A 109 -3.11 2.07 9.55
N GLU A 110 -2.34 2.66 10.45
CA GLU A 110 -2.74 3.85 11.23
C GLU A 110 -3.03 5.02 10.30
N MET A 111 -2.13 5.29 9.36
CA MET A 111 -2.29 6.32 8.34
C MET A 111 -3.56 6.10 7.52
N VAL A 112 -3.81 4.89 7.01
CA VAL A 112 -5.01 4.57 6.25
C VAL A 112 -6.28 4.77 7.09
N GLY A 113 -6.24 4.39 8.37
CA GLY A 113 -7.35 4.53 9.31
C GLY A 113 -7.68 5.97 9.70
N GLU A 114 -6.67 6.82 9.82
CA GLU A 114 -6.77 8.22 10.26
C GLU A 114 -6.78 9.22 9.08
N ALA A 115 -6.60 8.75 7.85
CA ALA A 115 -6.49 9.58 6.67
C ALA A 115 -7.77 10.41 6.45
N ASP A 116 -7.61 11.72 6.37
CA ASP A 116 -8.65 12.61 5.87
C ASP A 116 -8.84 12.43 4.35
N GLN A 117 -9.79 13.15 3.76
CA GLN A 117 -10.11 13.03 2.33
C GLN A 117 -8.93 13.36 1.42
N LYS A 118 -8.09 14.33 1.83
CA LYS A 118 -6.90 14.72 1.07
C LYS A 118 -5.82 13.65 1.15
N ALA A 119 -5.55 13.12 2.34
CA ALA A 119 -4.58 12.05 2.53
C ALA A 119 -5.00 10.76 1.81
N LYS A 120 -6.30 10.47 1.73
CA LYS A 120 -6.83 9.34 0.93
C LYS A 120 -6.54 9.54 -0.56
N ALA A 121 -6.83 10.72 -1.12
CA ALA A 121 -6.52 11.03 -2.52
C ALA A 121 -5.01 10.96 -2.82
N ASP A 122 -4.18 11.41 -1.89
CA ASP A 122 -2.73 11.28 -1.99
C ASP A 122 -2.28 9.80 -2.00
N LEU A 123 -2.87 8.98 -1.12
CA LEU A 123 -2.63 7.53 -1.11
C LEU A 123 -3.04 6.88 -2.42
N GLU A 124 -4.23 7.19 -2.93
CA GLU A 124 -4.71 6.72 -4.23
C GLU A 124 -3.72 7.06 -5.36
N THR A 125 -3.27 8.31 -5.40
CA THR A 125 -2.28 8.75 -6.37
C THR A 125 -1.00 7.93 -6.30
N LEU A 126 -0.46 7.72 -5.10
CA LEU A 126 0.77 6.97 -4.88
C LEU A 126 0.67 5.51 -5.33
N ILE A 127 -0.42 4.86 -4.99
CA ILE A 127 -0.61 3.44 -5.25
C ILE A 127 -0.89 3.20 -6.74
N ASN A 128 -1.55 4.14 -7.42
CA ASN A 128 -1.67 4.14 -8.88
C ASN A 128 -0.34 4.48 -9.60
N GLY A 129 0.78 4.55 -8.87
CA GLY A 129 2.10 4.82 -9.42
C GLY A 129 2.37 6.30 -9.72
N GLY A 130 1.48 7.19 -9.29
CA GLY A 130 1.65 8.64 -9.38
C GLY A 130 2.57 9.19 -8.29
N THR A 131 2.65 10.51 -8.24
CA THR A 131 3.51 11.27 -7.30
C THR A 131 2.68 12.23 -6.47
N ILE A 132 3.13 12.52 -5.26
CA ILE A 132 2.58 13.55 -4.38
C ILE A 132 3.65 14.57 -4.04
N GLU A 133 3.27 15.82 -3.87
CA GLU A 133 4.15 16.89 -3.42
C GLU A 133 3.90 17.24 -1.96
N LYS A 134 4.94 17.15 -1.10
CA LYS A 134 4.84 17.43 0.34
C LYS A 134 6.01 18.26 0.83
N PRO A 135 5.77 19.16 1.81
CA PRO A 135 6.85 19.85 2.50
C PRO A 135 7.67 18.84 3.32
N VAL A 136 8.98 19.04 3.38
CA VAL A 136 9.88 18.14 4.09
C VAL A 136 10.63 18.88 5.18
N HIS A 137 10.65 18.28 6.36
CA HIS A 137 11.32 18.73 7.57
C HIS A 137 12.26 17.65 8.07
N GLU A 138 13.56 17.91 8.03
CA GLU A 138 14.58 16.94 8.47
C GLU A 138 14.65 16.75 9.99
N ASP A 139 14.02 17.64 10.75
CA ASP A 139 14.01 17.63 12.20
C ASP A 139 12.85 16.86 12.83
N ILE A 140 12.11 16.11 12.01
CA ILE A 140 11.01 15.26 12.49
C ILE A 140 11.53 14.16 13.42
N THR A 141 10.77 13.89 14.47
CA THR A 141 11.05 12.86 15.46
C THR A 141 9.87 11.89 15.58
N TYR A 142 10.10 10.73 16.23
CA TYR A 142 9.02 9.76 16.48
C TYR A 142 7.83 10.36 17.26
N GLY A 143 8.06 11.34 18.14
CA GLY A 143 7.01 12.02 18.88
C GLY A 143 6.18 13.00 18.06
N ASP A 144 6.64 13.37 16.88
CA ASP A 144 5.99 14.37 16.04
C ASP A 144 5.06 13.76 14.97
N ILE A 145 5.12 12.43 14.77
CA ILE A 145 4.45 11.73 13.65
C ILE A 145 2.95 12.03 13.60
N HIS A 146 2.26 11.98 14.74
CA HIS A 146 0.81 12.16 14.82
C HIS A 146 0.38 13.63 15.02
N GLN A 147 1.32 14.59 15.01
CA GLN A 147 0.99 16.00 15.19
C GLN A 147 0.43 16.66 13.93
N SER A 148 0.76 16.13 12.75
CA SER A 148 0.22 16.62 11.48
C SER A 148 0.30 15.54 10.40
N GLN A 149 -0.53 15.68 9.35
CA GLN A 149 -0.46 14.81 8.17
C GLN A 149 0.89 14.95 7.43
N ASP A 150 1.45 16.16 7.38
CA ASP A 150 2.75 16.38 6.75
C ASP A 150 3.88 15.62 7.46
N ASN A 151 3.83 15.53 8.79
CA ASN A 151 4.80 14.77 9.58
C ASN A 151 4.73 13.27 9.25
N LEU A 152 3.54 12.76 9.00
CA LEU A 152 3.35 11.36 8.59
C LEU A 152 3.98 11.08 7.23
N TRP A 153 3.80 11.97 6.24
CA TRP A 153 4.46 11.86 4.93
C TRP A 153 5.98 11.93 5.04
N ASN A 154 6.50 12.83 5.88
CA ASN A 154 7.92 12.92 6.19
C ASN A 154 8.45 11.63 6.82
N PHE A 155 7.72 11.07 7.79
CA PHE A 155 8.08 9.79 8.39
C PHE A 155 8.17 8.68 7.35
N LEU A 156 7.17 8.55 6.47
CA LEU A 156 7.16 7.54 5.41
C LEU A 156 8.33 7.71 4.43
N PHE A 157 8.70 8.94 4.15
CA PHE A 157 9.87 9.23 3.31
C PHE A 157 11.18 8.80 3.99
N PHE A 158 11.45 9.28 5.20
CA PHE A 158 12.72 8.98 5.89
C PHE A 158 12.86 7.51 6.30
N THR A 159 11.76 6.77 6.43
CA THR A 159 11.77 5.34 6.75
C THR A 159 11.70 4.43 5.51
N GLY A 160 11.70 4.99 4.30
CA GLY A 160 11.80 4.23 3.06
C GLY A 160 10.47 3.71 2.50
N TYR A 161 9.32 4.14 3.02
CA TYR A 161 8.02 3.84 2.41
C TYR A 161 7.72 4.73 1.19
N LEU A 162 8.42 5.85 1.06
CA LEU A 162 8.38 6.75 -0.08
C LEU A 162 9.80 7.06 -0.54
N LYS A 163 9.97 7.39 -1.83
CA LYS A 163 11.21 7.91 -2.41
C LYS A 163 11.02 9.28 -3.01
N LYS A 164 12.07 10.08 -3.03
CA LYS A 164 12.14 11.34 -3.78
C LYS A 164 12.24 11.04 -5.27
N VAL A 165 11.48 11.78 -6.09
CA VAL A 165 11.59 11.80 -7.56
C VAL A 165 11.82 13.20 -8.11
N GLY A 166 11.52 14.23 -7.32
CA GLY A 166 11.76 15.62 -7.63
C GLY A 166 11.85 16.46 -6.35
N GLU A 167 12.35 17.67 -6.50
CA GLU A 167 12.42 18.65 -5.41
C GLU A 167 12.19 20.06 -5.92
N GLN A 168 11.50 20.86 -5.12
CA GLN A 168 11.28 22.28 -5.36
C GLN A 168 11.53 23.06 -4.07
N LYS A 169 12.17 24.22 -4.20
CA LYS A 169 12.41 25.12 -3.09
C LYS A 169 11.56 26.37 -3.22
N GLU A 170 10.61 26.54 -2.32
CA GLU A 170 9.78 27.76 -2.24
C GLU A 170 10.22 28.59 -1.03
N GLY A 171 11.01 29.62 -1.26
CA GLY A 171 11.59 30.41 -0.16
C GLY A 171 12.50 29.58 0.73
N ASN A 172 12.11 29.39 1.99
CA ASN A 172 12.83 28.55 2.95
C ASN A 172 12.27 27.13 3.05
N ASN A 173 11.17 26.81 2.36
CA ASN A 173 10.54 25.50 2.44
C ASN A 173 11.04 24.61 1.30
N LEU A 174 11.51 23.44 1.65
CA LEU A 174 11.78 22.35 0.71
C LEU A 174 10.53 21.52 0.54
N LYS A 175 10.09 21.35 -0.71
CA LYS A 175 9.04 20.39 -1.07
C LYS A 175 9.65 19.28 -1.89
N LEU A 176 9.28 18.05 -1.58
CA LEU A 176 9.67 16.89 -2.37
C LEU A 176 8.48 16.34 -3.12
N GLU A 177 8.72 15.99 -4.36
CA GLU A 177 7.86 15.10 -5.13
C GLU A 177 8.24 13.66 -4.77
N MET A 178 7.26 12.91 -4.27
CA MET A 178 7.46 11.58 -3.69
C MET A 178 6.60 10.54 -4.38
N LYS A 179 7.10 9.30 -4.45
CA LYS A 179 6.32 8.15 -4.91
C LYS A 179 6.72 6.87 -4.15
N ILE A 180 5.94 5.81 -4.32
CA ILE A 180 6.28 4.48 -3.81
C ILE A 180 7.52 3.97 -4.54
N PRO A 181 8.56 3.48 -3.83
CA PRO A 181 9.85 3.17 -4.45
C PRO A 181 9.81 1.98 -5.42
N ASN A 182 9.12 0.89 -5.06
CA ASN A 182 9.19 -0.39 -5.77
C ASN A 182 7.99 -1.29 -5.46
N ILE A 183 7.93 -2.48 -6.08
CA ILE A 183 6.84 -3.44 -5.92
C ILE A 183 6.76 -3.99 -4.49
N GLU A 184 7.89 -4.20 -3.81
CA GLU A 184 7.90 -4.67 -2.41
C GLU A 184 7.11 -3.73 -1.51
N ILE A 185 7.37 -2.43 -1.62
CA ILE A 185 6.68 -1.41 -0.82
C ILE A 185 5.22 -1.24 -1.27
N ALA A 186 4.94 -1.27 -2.58
CA ALA A 186 3.57 -1.23 -3.09
C ALA A 186 2.72 -2.36 -2.49
N THR A 187 3.27 -3.58 -2.43
CA THR A 187 2.61 -4.74 -1.79
C THR A 187 2.31 -4.50 -0.30
N ILE A 188 3.18 -3.77 0.42
CA ILE A 188 2.93 -3.42 1.83
C ILE A 188 1.73 -2.48 1.96
N TYR A 189 1.63 -1.46 1.08
CA TYR A 189 0.47 -0.56 1.05
C TYR A 189 -0.81 -1.33 0.75
N GLU A 190 -0.83 -2.14 -0.31
CA GLU A 190 -1.97 -2.97 -0.71
C GLU A 190 -2.46 -3.87 0.42
N ASN A 191 -1.55 -4.60 1.07
CA ASN A 191 -1.87 -5.48 2.18
C ASN A 191 -2.41 -4.71 3.40
N SER A 192 -1.87 -3.52 3.66
CA SER A 192 -2.29 -2.70 4.80
C SER A 192 -3.70 -2.12 4.59
N ILE A 193 -4.00 -1.70 3.37
CA ILE A 193 -5.33 -1.21 2.98
C ILE A 193 -6.35 -2.35 3.03
N SER A 194 -6.01 -3.51 2.46
CA SER A 194 -6.87 -4.69 2.50
C SER A 194 -7.18 -5.10 3.93
N TYR A 195 -6.17 -5.14 4.79
CA TYR A 195 -6.37 -5.45 6.21
C TYR A 195 -7.26 -4.43 6.92
N TRP A 196 -7.03 -3.12 6.71
CA TRP A 196 -7.85 -2.06 7.28
C TRP A 196 -9.30 -2.20 6.83
N PHE A 197 -9.53 -2.44 5.54
CA PHE A 197 -10.86 -2.64 4.99
C PHE A 197 -11.56 -3.85 5.61
N GLU A 198 -10.87 -4.99 5.73
CA GLU A 198 -11.42 -6.19 6.37
C GLU A 198 -11.84 -5.95 7.83
N GLN A 199 -11.03 -5.23 8.62
CA GLN A 199 -11.37 -4.91 10.00
C GLN A 199 -12.60 -4.01 10.06
N ARG A 200 -12.65 -2.98 9.23
CA ARG A 200 -13.81 -2.08 9.14
C ARG A 200 -15.08 -2.81 8.77
N MET A 201 -15.01 -3.73 7.82
CA MET A 201 -16.18 -4.52 7.41
C MET A 201 -16.68 -5.45 8.52
N LYS A 202 -15.82 -5.90 9.43
CA LYS A 202 -16.26 -6.67 10.61
C LYS A 202 -17.05 -5.85 11.62
N GLU A 203 -16.73 -4.57 11.72
CA GLU A 203 -17.38 -3.64 12.67
C GLU A 203 -18.64 -2.98 12.10
N THR A 204 -18.81 -2.99 10.78
CA THR A 204 -19.94 -2.37 10.09
C THR A 204 -21.20 -3.25 10.21
N ASP A 205 -22.33 -2.65 10.65
CA ASP A 205 -23.63 -3.32 10.56
C ASP A 205 -24.11 -3.39 9.11
N ARG A 206 -24.07 -4.57 8.54
CA ARG A 206 -24.46 -4.83 7.15
C ARG A 206 -25.89 -5.32 6.98
N SER A 207 -26.68 -5.35 8.05
CA SER A 207 -28.09 -5.75 8.02
C SER A 207 -28.95 -4.91 7.08
N PRO A 208 -28.71 -3.58 6.92
CA PRO A 208 -29.44 -2.77 5.95
C PRO A 208 -29.22 -3.24 4.51
N LEU A 209 -27.96 -3.57 4.14
CA LEU A 209 -27.63 -4.08 2.79
C LEU A 209 -28.33 -5.42 2.53
N VAL A 210 -28.30 -6.34 3.51
CA VAL A 210 -28.99 -7.64 3.36
C VAL A 210 -30.47 -7.44 3.08
N ARG A 211 -31.13 -6.59 3.86
CA ARG A 211 -32.55 -6.28 3.67
C ARG A 211 -32.83 -5.68 2.30
N ALA A 212 -32.01 -4.73 1.87
CA ALA A 212 -32.15 -4.10 0.56
C ALA A 212 -32.03 -5.13 -0.57
N LEU A 213 -31.03 -6.02 -0.51
CA LEU A 213 -30.86 -7.11 -1.48
C LEU A 213 -32.02 -8.12 -1.45
N GLU A 214 -32.54 -8.46 -0.26
CA GLU A 214 -33.67 -9.37 -0.08
C GLU A 214 -34.99 -8.84 -0.64
N THR A 215 -35.20 -7.54 -0.55
CA THR A 215 -36.44 -6.86 -0.97
C THR A 215 -36.34 -6.29 -2.39
N GLY A 216 -35.17 -6.28 -3.00
CA GLY A 216 -34.91 -5.64 -4.30
C GLY A 216 -34.93 -4.11 -4.22
N ASP A 217 -34.64 -3.54 -3.05
CA ASP A 217 -34.54 -2.09 -2.85
C ASP A 217 -33.18 -1.59 -3.34
N CYS A 218 -33.12 -1.29 -4.63
CA CYS A 218 -31.90 -0.86 -5.31
C CYS A 218 -31.36 0.46 -4.73
N GLU A 219 -32.23 1.40 -4.35
CA GLU A 219 -31.81 2.70 -3.82
C GLU A 219 -31.16 2.55 -2.44
N ALA A 220 -31.74 1.75 -1.54
CA ALA A 220 -31.15 1.48 -0.25
C ALA A 220 -29.81 0.72 -0.38
N ALA A 221 -29.71 -0.24 -1.32
CA ALA A 221 -28.48 -0.96 -1.59
C ALA A 221 -27.39 -0.02 -2.13
N GLU A 222 -27.72 0.82 -3.11
CA GLU A 222 -26.81 1.80 -3.70
C GLU A 222 -26.28 2.78 -2.65
N ASN A 223 -27.18 3.37 -1.84
CA ASN A 223 -26.79 4.32 -0.81
C ASN A 223 -25.84 3.68 0.21
N PHE A 224 -26.11 2.46 0.65
CA PHE A 224 -25.24 1.73 1.58
C PHE A 224 -23.86 1.45 0.96
N ILE A 225 -23.83 0.93 -0.28
CA ILE A 225 -22.59 0.60 -0.98
C ILE A 225 -21.76 1.87 -1.21
N ASN A 226 -22.38 2.96 -1.67
CA ASN A 226 -21.70 4.22 -1.92
C ASN A 226 -21.14 4.83 -0.63
N GLU A 227 -21.86 4.74 0.49
CA GLU A 227 -21.36 5.18 1.80
C GLU A 227 -20.09 4.40 2.19
N GLN A 228 -20.08 3.08 2.01
CA GLN A 228 -18.92 2.27 2.31
C GLN A 228 -17.77 2.50 1.33
N LEU A 229 -18.05 2.68 0.04
CA LEU A 229 -17.05 3.04 -0.99
C LEU A 229 -16.44 4.42 -0.71
N PHE A 230 -17.26 5.42 -0.36
CA PHE A 230 -16.77 6.75 -0.03
C PHE A 230 -15.85 6.76 1.19
N GLN A 231 -16.07 5.87 2.13
CA GLN A 231 -15.23 5.70 3.31
C GLN A 231 -14.00 4.81 3.03
N ALA A 232 -14.08 3.91 2.05
CA ALA A 232 -12.93 3.17 1.55
C ALA A 232 -12.03 4.11 0.72
N ILE A 233 -10.76 3.73 0.57
CA ILE A 233 -9.87 4.37 -0.40
C ILE A 233 -10.27 3.85 -1.77
N SER A 234 -10.69 4.73 -2.68
CA SER A 234 -11.16 4.36 -4.03
C SER A 234 -9.99 4.01 -4.97
N TYR A 235 -8.99 3.38 -4.41
CA TYR A 235 -7.70 3.05 -4.98
C TYR A 235 -7.74 2.32 -6.32
N TYR A 236 -8.81 1.59 -6.57
CA TYR A 236 -8.93 0.73 -7.75
C TYR A 236 -10.03 1.21 -8.72
N ASP A 237 -10.29 2.50 -8.80
CA ASP A 237 -11.38 3.09 -9.60
C ASP A 237 -11.44 2.63 -11.08
N TYR A 238 -10.47 1.84 -11.54
CA TYR A 238 -10.41 1.33 -12.90
C TYR A 238 -10.27 -0.20 -13.02
N ALA A 239 -10.25 -0.93 -11.90
CA ALA A 239 -10.08 -2.39 -11.93
C ALA A 239 -11.34 -3.11 -11.45
N GLU A 240 -11.99 -3.86 -12.33
CA GLU A 240 -13.12 -4.76 -12.02
C GLU A 240 -12.81 -5.66 -10.80
N ASN A 241 -11.56 -6.10 -10.67
CA ASN A 241 -11.09 -6.91 -9.54
C ASN A 241 -11.22 -6.21 -8.17
N PHE A 242 -11.13 -4.87 -8.12
CA PHE A 242 -11.33 -4.14 -6.85
C PHE A 242 -12.78 -4.20 -6.41
N TYR A 243 -13.70 -3.82 -7.30
CA TYR A 243 -15.13 -3.83 -6.96
C TYR A 243 -15.60 -5.25 -6.62
N HIS A 244 -15.06 -6.26 -7.31
CA HIS A 244 -15.29 -7.64 -6.95
C HIS A 244 -14.76 -7.97 -5.56
N GLY A 245 -13.53 -7.62 -5.24
CA GLY A 245 -12.92 -7.81 -3.91
C GLY A 245 -13.64 -7.02 -2.81
N PHE A 246 -14.01 -5.76 -3.09
CA PHE A 246 -14.80 -4.91 -2.21
C PHE A 246 -16.17 -5.55 -1.89
N MET A 247 -16.92 -5.92 -2.91
CA MET A 247 -18.24 -6.55 -2.75
C MET A 247 -18.15 -7.92 -2.06
N ALA A 248 -17.15 -8.73 -2.39
CA ALA A 248 -16.90 -10.00 -1.71
C ALA A 248 -16.58 -9.76 -0.21
N GLY A 249 -15.75 -8.78 0.12
CA GLY A 249 -15.44 -8.38 1.50
C GLY A 249 -16.65 -7.81 2.24
N LEU A 250 -17.46 -6.99 1.58
CA LEU A 250 -18.67 -6.41 2.13
C LEU A 250 -19.73 -7.50 2.46
N LEU A 251 -19.79 -8.56 1.67
CA LEU A 251 -20.77 -9.64 1.81
C LEU A 251 -20.26 -10.84 2.61
N VAL A 252 -18.95 -10.97 2.83
CA VAL A 252 -18.38 -12.10 3.58
C VAL A 252 -18.91 -12.15 5.01
N ASN A 253 -19.21 -13.36 5.51
CA ASN A 253 -19.76 -13.59 6.85
C ASN A 253 -21.03 -12.79 7.16
N ILE A 254 -21.81 -12.44 6.17
CA ILE A 254 -23.10 -11.78 6.38
C ILE A 254 -24.10 -12.80 6.98
N GLY A 255 -24.78 -12.40 8.05
CA GLY A 255 -25.59 -13.31 8.86
C GLY A 255 -26.67 -14.03 8.04
N GLY A 256 -26.70 -15.37 8.13
CA GLY A 256 -27.70 -16.21 7.48
C GLY A 256 -27.40 -16.60 6.05
N TYR A 257 -26.32 -16.10 5.44
CA TYR A 257 -25.93 -16.41 4.08
C TYR A 257 -24.54 -17.04 4.00
N LEU A 258 -24.39 -18.03 3.12
CA LEU A 258 -23.12 -18.56 2.65
C LEU A 258 -22.75 -17.83 1.37
N VAL A 259 -21.65 -17.06 1.40
CA VAL A 259 -21.18 -16.29 0.26
C VAL A 259 -20.03 -17.02 -0.42
N ARG A 260 -20.10 -17.14 -1.74
CA ARG A 260 -19.07 -17.76 -2.58
C ARG A 260 -18.74 -16.82 -3.73
N SER A 261 -17.46 -16.67 -4.03
CA SER A 261 -16.94 -15.79 -5.06
C SER A 261 -16.15 -16.60 -6.08
N ASN A 262 -16.26 -16.25 -7.36
CA ASN A 262 -15.50 -16.82 -8.47
C ASN A 262 -15.47 -18.37 -8.54
N ARG A 263 -16.54 -19.04 -8.19
CA ARG A 263 -16.65 -20.50 -8.33
C ARG A 263 -17.44 -20.87 -9.58
N GLU A 264 -16.94 -21.88 -10.29
CA GLU A 264 -17.70 -22.50 -11.38
C GLU A 264 -19.04 -23.03 -10.85
N SER A 265 -20.13 -22.62 -11.48
CA SER A 265 -21.49 -23.06 -11.16
C SER A 265 -22.26 -23.30 -12.46
N GLY A 266 -22.48 -24.56 -12.79
CA GLY A 266 -23.22 -24.95 -14.01
C GLY A 266 -22.53 -24.47 -15.29
N ASN A 267 -23.24 -23.70 -16.11
CA ASN A 267 -22.76 -23.21 -17.42
C ASN A 267 -22.04 -21.86 -17.36
N GLY A 268 -21.77 -21.32 -16.14
CA GLY A 268 -21.15 -20.01 -15.97
C GLY A 268 -20.31 -19.91 -14.71
N ARG A 269 -19.64 -18.78 -14.55
CA ARG A 269 -18.82 -18.45 -13.40
C ARG A 269 -19.28 -17.12 -12.82
N PRO A 270 -20.36 -17.11 -12.00
CA PRO A 270 -20.85 -15.89 -11.41
C PRO A 270 -19.82 -15.25 -10.48
N ASP A 271 -19.79 -13.92 -10.44
CA ASP A 271 -18.83 -13.16 -9.62
C ASP A 271 -19.06 -13.45 -8.13
N ILE A 272 -20.30 -13.34 -7.66
CA ILE A 272 -20.66 -13.61 -6.26
C ILE A 272 -21.99 -14.37 -6.21
N VAL A 273 -22.02 -15.43 -5.42
CA VAL A 273 -23.24 -16.19 -5.10
C VAL A 273 -23.47 -16.17 -3.60
N MET A 274 -24.65 -15.71 -3.19
CA MET A 274 -25.12 -15.75 -1.81
C MET A 274 -26.23 -16.79 -1.68
N THR A 275 -26.06 -17.74 -0.78
CA THR A 275 -27.06 -18.80 -0.54
C THR A 275 -27.49 -18.77 0.90
N GLU A 276 -28.78 -18.64 1.17
CA GLU A 276 -29.33 -18.68 2.52
C GLU A 276 -29.04 -20.05 3.17
N SER A 277 -28.58 -20.04 4.44
CA SER A 277 -28.17 -21.25 5.17
C SER A 277 -29.34 -22.14 5.63
N LYS A 278 -30.52 -21.98 5.04
CA LYS A 278 -31.73 -22.75 5.34
C LYS A 278 -32.03 -23.78 4.29
N PHE A 279 -32.70 -24.87 4.68
CA PHE A 279 -33.22 -25.84 3.73
C PHE A 279 -34.29 -25.17 2.84
N ARG A 280 -34.09 -25.20 1.51
CA ARG A 280 -34.89 -24.46 0.51
C ARG A 280 -34.81 -22.93 0.67
N GLY A 281 -33.65 -22.42 1.11
CA GLY A 281 -33.40 -21.00 1.21
C GLY A 281 -33.28 -20.31 -0.16
N ARG A 282 -33.29 -18.98 -0.13
CA ARG A 282 -33.08 -18.14 -1.32
C ARG A 282 -31.61 -18.17 -1.74
N ALA A 283 -31.37 -17.99 -3.03
CA ALA A 283 -30.06 -17.72 -3.59
C ALA A 283 -30.12 -16.37 -4.33
N MET A 284 -29.05 -15.60 -4.21
CA MET A 284 -28.85 -14.36 -4.96
C MET A 284 -27.53 -14.50 -5.73
N ILE A 285 -27.53 -14.08 -6.98
CA ILE A 285 -26.36 -14.02 -7.85
C ILE A 285 -26.10 -12.54 -8.12
N LEU A 286 -24.87 -12.09 -7.89
CA LEU A 286 -24.44 -10.75 -8.21
C LEU A 286 -23.36 -10.84 -9.29
N GLU A 287 -23.60 -10.13 -10.37
CA GLU A 287 -22.64 -9.90 -11.46
C GLU A 287 -22.20 -8.43 -11.38
N LEU A 288 -20.91 -8.20 -11.43
CA LEU A 288 -20.31 -6.88 -11.31
C LEU A 288 -19.76 -6.45 -12.68
N LYS A 289 -20.22 -5.32 -13.17
CA LYS A 289 -19.75 -4.76 -14.43
C LYS A 289 -19.34 -3.31 -14.24
N ILE A 290 -18.26 -2.91 -14.90
CA ILE A 290 -17.74 -1.54 -14.89
C ILE A 290 -17.91 -0.95 -16.29
N SER A 291 -18.32 0.29 -16.36
CA SER A 291 -18.44 1.03 -17.61
C SER A 291 -18.12 2.51 -17.40
N ASP A 292 -17.39 3.10 -18.34
CA ASP A 292 -17.06 4.52 -18.36
C ASP A 292 -18.23 5.40 -18.84
N THR A 293 -19.29 4.80 -19.35
CA THR A 293 -20.48 5.51 -19.89
C THR A 293 -21.77 4.82 -19.46
N ILE A 294 -22.84 5.62 -19.28
CA ILE A 294 -24.19 5.12 -18.96
C ILE A 294 -24.69 4.14 -20.03
N GLN A 295 -24.53 4.47 -21.30
CA GLN A 295 -24.95 3.58 -22.41
C GLN A 295 -24.16 2.26 -22.44
N GLY A 296 -22.87 2.31 -22.12
CA GLY A 296 -22.04 1.12 -21.98
C GLY A 296 -22.46 0.26 -20.79
N MET A 297 -22.94 0.87 -19.71
CA MET A 297 -23.44 0.16 -18.53
C MET A 297 -24.70 -0.61 -18.84
N GLU A 298 -25.70 0.02 -19.49
CA GLU A 298 -26.94 -0.65 -19.89
C GLU A 298 -26.66 -1.90 -20.72
N LYS A 299 -25.78 -1.79 -21.73
CA LYS A 299 -25.39 -2.92 -22.55
C LYS A 299 -24.71 -4.04 -21.76
N LYS A 300 -23.79 -3.70 -20.84
CA LYS A 300 -23.10 -4.69 -19.99
C LYS A 300 -24.04 -5.35 -18.99
N CYS A 301 -25.06 -4.64 -18.50
CA CYS A 301 -26.10 -5.22 -17.65
C CYS A 301 -26.97 -6.22 -18.42
N GLU A 302 -27.33 -5.93 -19.67
CA GLU A 302 -28.07 -6.85 -20.52
C GLU A 302 -27.24 -8.12 -20.85
N GLU A 303 -25.93 -7.98 -21.04
CA GLU A 303 -25.02 -9.11 -21.30
C GLU A 303 -24.82 -9.98 -20.04
N ALA A 304 -25.05 -9.46 -18.84
CA ALA A 304 -24.89 -10.17 -17.57
C ALA A 304 -26.13 -10.98 -17.14
N LEU A 305 -27.31 -10.69 -17.72
CA LEU A 305 -28.58 -11.40 -17.48
C LEU A 305 -28.74 -12.61 -18.40
#